data_f0fa75dbea0ddd29bb3f410265d93a83
#
_entry.id   f0fa75dbea0ddd29bb3f410265d93a83
#
_cell.length_a   1.000
_cell.length_b   1.000
_cell.length_c   1.000
_cell.angle_alpha   90.00
_cell.angle_beta   90.00
_cell.angle_gamma   90.00
#
_symmetry.space_group_name_H-M   'P 1'
#
loop_
_entity.id
_entity.type
_entity.pdbx_description
1 polymer ?
#
loop_
_entity_poly.entity_id
_entity_poly.type
_entity_poly.pdbx_seq_one_letter_code
_entity_poly.pdbx_strand_id
1 'polypeptide(L)'
;MNRNQNLREFLPQDGFAGTLIGRAWIPTAVSGKTAGPSPVWLTESGVLELSSIAPTCAELLDNGFSTKGVDASKLANVGSYDAIMANTLASKRDANLPYFLSPVDLQAIKACGVTFVVSMIERVIEERAAGDAKKADEIRDKIKTRIGADISSIQPGSLQAEELKNALKAEGLWSQYLEVGIGPYAEVFTKAPVLSSVGPGAEVGILAISSWNNPEPETVLLVDSRAKVVGATLGNDVNLRDIEGRSALLLGKAKDNNASCAIGPFI
;
A
#
# COMPACT_ATOMS: atom_id res chain seq x y z
N MET A 1 11.01 -11.98 -15.95
CA MET A 1 11.74 -11.70 -14.69
C MET A 1 13.09 -12.40 -14.71
N ASN A 2 14.14 -11.73 -14.24
CA ASN A 2 15.50 -12.27 -14.25
C ASN A 2 15.59 -13.47 -13.30
N ARG A 3 16.14 -14.61 -13.75
CA ARG A 3 16.27 -15.87 -12.98
C ARG A 3 17.19 -15.79 -11.75
N ASN A 4 17.78 -14.62 -11.45
CA ASN A 4 18.72 -14.39 -10.35
C ASN A 4 18.18 -13.39 -9.31
N GLN A 5 16.87 -13.24 -9.18
CA GLN A 5 16.32 -12.36 -8.14
C GLN A 5 16.57 -13.00 -6.78
N ASN A 6 17.23 -12.27 -5.88
CA ASN A 6 17.44 -12.73 -4.51
C ASN A 6 16.10 -12.70 -3.75
N LEU A 7 15.51 -13.86 -3.51
CA LEU A 7 14.20 -13.96 -2.85
C LEU A 7 14.20 -13.39 -1.43
N ARG A 8 15.36 -13.28 -0.81
CA ARG A 8 15.52 -12.71 0.52
C ARG A 8 15.37 -11.19 0.59
N GLU A 9 15.40 -10.51 -0.54
CA GLU A 9 15.13 -9.06 -0.63
C GLU A 9 13.69 -8.69 -0.27
N PHE A 10 12.78 -9.65 -0.27
CA PHE A 10 11.39 -9.44 0.17
C PHE A 10 11.19 -9.58 1.68
N LEU A 11 12.20 -10.05 2.41
CA LEU A 11 12.17 -10.11 3.87
C LEU A 11 12.62 -8.77 4.48
N PRO A 12 12.19 -8.46 5.71
CA PRO A 12 12.79 -7.39 6.50
C PRO A 12 14.31 -7.57 6.66
N GLN A 13 15.03 -6.49 6.97
CA GLN A 13 16.49 -6.54 7.13
C GLN A 13 16.96 -7.52 8.20
N ASP A 14 16.16 -7.72 9.24
CA ASP A 14 16.38 -8.68 10.33
C ASP A 14 15.87 -10.10 10.04
N GLY A 15 15.44 -10.34 8.81
CA GLY A 15 15.00 -11.65 8.33
C GLY A 15 13.73 -12.12 9.06
N PHE A 16 13.84 -13.23 9.80
CA PHE A 16 12.73 -13.86 10.54
C PHE A 16 12.72 -13.51 12.04
N ALA A 17 13.46 -12.48 12.48
CA ALA A 17 13.53 -12.10 13.91
C ALA A 17 12.20 -11.57 14.44
N GLY A 18 11.43 -10.89 13.59
CA GLY A 18 10.06 -10.43 13.87
C GLY A 18 9.01 -11.53 13.73
N THR A 19 7.78 -11.21 14.12
CA THR A 19 6.62 -12.05 13.80
C THR A 19 6.12 -11.67 12.40
N LEU A 20 6.31 -12.56 11.43
CA LEU A 20 5.91 -12.34 10.04
C LEU A 20 4.66 -13.16 9.73
N ILE A 21 3.53 -12.49 9.54
CA ILE A 21 2.26 -13.11 9.18
C ILE A 21 2.00 -12.88 7.70
N GLY A 22 1.77 -13.96 6.98
CA GLY A 22 1.38 -13.94 5.59
C GLY A 22 0.04 -14.61 5.36
N ARG A 23 -0.34 -14.70 4.10
CA ARG A 23 -1.46 -15.49 3.63
C ARG A 23 -1.01 -16.26 2.39
N ALA A 24 -1.28 -17.55 2.36
CA ALA A 24 -0.87 -18.40 1.24
C ALA A 24 -2.04 -19.21 0.71
N TRP A 25 -2.08 -19.43 -0.58
CA TRP A 25 -2.86 -20.49 -1.17
C TRP A 25 -2.15 -21.82 -0.93
N ILE A 26 -2.85 -22.77 -0.31
CA ILE A 26 -2.31 -24.08 0.02
C ILE A 26 -3.09 -25.15 -0.77
N PRO A 27 -2.43 -25.87 -1.70
CA PRO A 27 -3.07 -26.90 -2.48
C PRO A 27 -3.41 -28.14 -1.62
N THR A 28 -4.43 -28.91 -2.06
CA THR A 28 -4.79 -30.19 -1.42
C THR A 28 -3.63 -31.17 -1.32
N ALA A 29 -2.76 -31.20 -2.31
CA ALA A 29 -1.57 -32.07 -2.32
C ALA A 29 -0.62 -31.80 -1.15
N VAL A 30 -0.60 -30.58 -0.62
CA VAL A 30 0.25 -30.17 0.50
C VAL A 30 -0.48 -30.28 1.83
N SER A 31 -1.72 -29.78 1.89
CA SER A 31 -2.49 -29.73 3.15
C SER A 31 -3.18 -31.05 3.49
N GLY A 32 -3.44 -31.91 2.51
CA GLY A 32 -4.35 -33.06 2.67
C GLY A 32 -5.83 -32.68 2.85
N LYS A 33 -6.15 -31.38 2.82
CA LYS A 33 -7.49 -30.80 2.96
C LYS A 33 -7.93 -30.14 1.65
N THR A 34 -9.13 -29.58 1.60
CA THR A 34 -9.58 -28.75 0.47
C THR A 34 -8.59 -27.60 0.26
N ALA A 35 -8.16 -27.40 -0.99
CA ALA A 35 -7.28 -26.29 -1.35
C ALA A 35 -7.95 -24.94 -1.02
N GLY A 36 -7.17 -24.01 -0.50
CA GLY A 36 -7.68 -22.70 -0.16
C GLY A 36 -6.64 -21.73 0.40
N PRO A 37 -7.05 -20.46 0.59
CA PRO A 37 -6.21 -19.48 1.26
C PRO A 37 -6.16 -19.77 2.76
N SER A 38 -4.99 -19.62 3.37
CA SER A 38 -4.78 -19.80 4.80
C SER A 38 -3.82 -18.76 5.36
N PRO A 39 -4.03 -18.26 6.58
CA PRO A 39 -3.01 -17.51 7.30
C PRO A 39 -1.78 -18.39 7.53
N VAL A 40 -0.60 -17.79 7.44
CA VAL A 40 0.66 -18.49 7.65
C VAL A 40 1.61 -17.64 8.51
N TRP A 41 2.42 -18.31 9.29
CA TRP A 41 3.54 -17.73 10.01
C TRP A 41 4.85 -18.15 9.36
N LEU A 42 5.65 -17.15 8.99
CA LEU A 42 6.95 -17.37 8.37
C LEU A 42 8.03 -17.50 9.45
N THR A 43 8.79 -18.57 9.38
CA THR A 43 9.92 -18.85 10.25
C THR A 43 11.14 -19.24 9.43
N GLU A 44 12.31 -19.24 10.03
CA GLU A 44 13.52 -19.69 9.37
C GLU A 44 13.46 -21.19 8.97
N SER A 45 12.72 -21.99 9.74
CA SER A 45 12.55 -23.43 9.48
C SER A 45 11.47 -23.74 8.46
N GLY A 46 10.66 -22.76 8.03
CA GLY A 46 9.60 -22.93 7.05
C GLY A 46 8.39 -22.05 7.30
N VAL A 47 7.38 -22.25 6.48
CA VAL A 47 6.11 -21.54 6.53
C VAL A 47 5.07 -22.43 7.19
N LEU A 48 4.54 -21.96 8.32
CA LEU A 48 3.64 -22.71 9.19
C LEU A 48 2.19 -22.26 8.98
N GLU A 49 1.29 -23.20 8.72
CA GLU A 49 -0.14 -22.93 8.54
C GLU A 49 -0.81 -22.62 9.87
N LEU A 50 -1.60 -21.53 9.91
CA LEU A 50 -2.28 -21.05 11.11
C LEU A 50 -3.80 -21.28 11.10
N SER A 51 -4.37 -21.99 10.13
CA SER A 51 -5.83 -22.20 10.02
C SER A 51 -6.44 -22.93 11.23
N SER A 52 -5.63 -23.67 11.99
CA SER A 52 -6.06 -24.28 13.25
C SER A 52 -6.21 -23.28 14.40
N ILE A 53 -5.66 -22.08 14.27
CA ILE A 53 -5.75 -20.99 15.25
C ILE A 53 -6.82 -20.00 14.84
N ALA A 54 -6.80 -19.57 13.58
CA ALA A 54 -7.82 -18.69 13.01
C ALA A 54 -7.95 -18.94 11.49
N PRO A 55 -9.17 -18.95 10.94
CA PRO A 55 -9.40 -19.25 9.52
C PRO A 55 -8.98 -18.13 8.56
N THR A 56 -8.82 -16.89 9.06
CA THR A 56 -8.49 -15.70 8.27
C THR A 56 -7.42 -14.87 8.93
N CYS A 57 -6.68 -14.08 8.15
CA CYS A 57 -5.73 -13.10 8.70
C CYS A 57 -6.44 -12.03 9.52
N ALA A 58 -7.63 -11.60 9.10
CA ALA A 58 -8.43 -10.63 9.84
C ALA A 58 -8.75 -11.13 11.25
N GLU A 59 -9.26 -12.35 11.39
CA GLU A 59 -9.57 -12.93 12.69
C GLU A 59 -8.32 -13.20 13.53
N LEU A 60 -7.24 -13.68 12.90
CA LEU A 60 -5.97 -13.91 13.56
C LEU A 60 -5.45 -12.65 14.25
N LEU A 61 -5.48 -11.53 13.54
CA LEU A 61 -5.00 -10.24 14.04
C LEU A 61 -5.95 -9.63 15.06
N ASP A 62 -7.27 -9.75 14.85
CA ASP A 62 -8.29 -9.23 15.76
C ASP A 62 -8.26 -9.94 17.12
N ASN A 63 -7.96 -11.23 17.13
CA ASN A 63 -7.73 -12.03 18.32
C ASN A 63 -6.38 -11.76 19.02
N GLY A 64 -5.55 -10.86 18.46
CA GLY A 64 -4.27 -10.47 19.05
C GLY A 64 -3.24 -11.58 18.99
N PHE A 65 -3.12 -12.24 17.84
CA PHE A 65 -2.13 -13.31 17.64
C PHE A 65 -0.73 -12.92 18.14
N SER A 66 -0.14 -13.83 18.90
CA SER A 66 1.23 -13.73 19.38
C SER A 66 1.91 -15.09 19.26
N THR A 67 3.15 -15.11 18.85
CA THR A 67 3.96 -16.33 18.79
C THR A 67 4.31 -16.90 20.16
N LYS A 68 4.17 -16.09 21.23
CA LYS A 68 4.41 -16.54 22.61
C LYS A 68 3.40 -17.62 23.01
N GLY A 69 3.91 -18.80 23.36
CA GLY A 69 3.09 -19.94 23.76
C GLY A 69 2.54 -20.77 22.61
N VAL A 70 2.80 -20.41 21.37
CA VAL A 70 2.46 -21.25 20.22
C VAL A 70 3.51 -22.35 20.07
N ASP A 71 3.08 -23.59 20.13
CA ASP A 71 3.93 -24.74 19.85
C ASP A 71 4.04 -24.95 18.33
N ALA A 72 5.08 -24.40 17.74
CA ALA A 72 5.32 -24.48 16.29
C ALA A 72 5.39 -25.93 15.76
N SER A 73 5.77 -26.91 16.60
CA SER A 73 5.84 -28.31 16.19
C SER A 73 4.48 -28.95 15.90
N LYS A 74 3.40 -28.34 16.39
CA LYS A 74 2.01 -28.78 16.15
C LYS A 74 1.38 -28.16 14.90
N LEU A 75 2.05 -27.19 14.28
CA LEU A 75 1.57 -26.52 13.08
C LEU A 75 2.09 -27.25 11.82
N ALA A 76 1.24 -27.33 10.80
CA ALA A 76 1.64 -27.91 9.54
C ALA A 76 2.65 -26.99 8.82
N ASN A 77 3.82 -27.53 8.49
CA ASN A 77 4.80 -26.85 7.66
C ASN A 77 4.42 -27.09 6.18
N VAL A 78 4.11 -26.01 5.44
CA VAL A 78 3.64 -26.07 4.05
C VAL A 78 4.76 -25.84 3.03
N GLY A 79 6.00 -25.70 3.48
CA GLY A 79 7.19 -25.58 2.64
C GLY A 79 8.17 -24.52 3.11
N SER A 80 9.30 -24.42 2.43
CA SER A 80 10.27 -23.35 2.73
C SER A 80 9.82 -22.02 2.14
N TYR A 81 10.20 -20.92 2.80
CA TYR A 81 9.98 -19.57 2.29
C TYR A 81 10.43 -19.41 0.84
N ASP A 82 11.66 -19.84 0.53
CA ASP A 82 12.26 -19.66 -0.79
C ASP A 82 11.49 -20.41 -1.88
N ALA A 83 11.03 -21.65 -1.61
CA ALA A 83 10.23 -22.42 -2.55
C ALA A 83 8.86 -21.77 -2.84
N ILE A 84 8.18 -21.31 -1.78
CA ILE A 84 6.87 -20.68 -1.91
C ILE A 84 6.99 -19.33 -2.62
N MET A 85 8.01 -18.53 -2.28
CA MET A 85 8.24 -17.24 -2.93
C MET A 85 8.64 -17.42 -4.41
N ALA A 86 9.46 -18.42 -4.72
CA ALA A 86 9.80 -18.75 -6.10
C ALA A 86 8.56 -19.09 -6.94
N ASN A 87 7.64 -19.89 -6.40
CA ASN A 87 6.36 -20.18 -7.07
C ASN A 87 5.46 -18.94 -7.17
N THR A 88 5.47 -18.10 -6.14
CA THR A 88 4.69 -16.83 -6.09
C THR A 88 5.09 -15.90 -7.23
N LEU A 89 6.38 -15.75 -7.48
CA LEU A 89 6.94 -14.85 -8.49
C LEU A 89 7.08 -15.49 -9.88
N ALA A 90 6.79 -16.77 -10.01
CA ALA A 90 6.86 -17.46 -11.30
C ALA A 90 5.87 -16.87 -12.31
N SER A 91 6.30 -16.66 -13.55
CA SER A 91 5.44 -16.19 -14.64
C SER A 91 4.28 -17.14 -14.92
N LYS A 92 4.46 -18.44 -14.62
CA LYS A 92 3.43 -19.46 -14.60
C LYS A 92 3.57 -20.24 -13.29
N ARG A 93 2.67 -20.00 -12.35
CA ARG A 93 2.62 -20.68 -11.06
C ARG A 93 2.28 -22.15 -11.24
N ASP A 94 2.95 -23.01 -10.46
CA ASP A 94 2.52 -24.40 -10.32
C ASP A 94 1.34 -24.46 -9.34
N ALA A 95 0.19 -24.92 -9.80
CA ALA A 95 -1.03 -25.02 -9.00
C ALA A 95 -0.95 -26.09 -7.89
N ASN A 96 0.02 -27.00 -7.96
CA ASN A 96 0.26 -28.03 -6.94
C ASN A 96 1.19 -27.58 -5.82
N LEU A 97 1.77 -26.37 -5.93
CA LEU A 97 2.65 -25.79 -4.93
C LEU A 97 2.00 -24.58 -4.27
N PRO A 98 2.30 -24.31 -2.99
CA PRO A 98 1.82 -23.10 -2.33
C PRO A 98 2.39 -21.83 -2.98
N TYR A 99 1.64 -20.72 -2.85
CA TYR A 99 2.10 -19.39 -3.23
C TYR A 99 1.49 -18.33 -2.32
N PHE A 100 2.20 -17.23 -2.10
CA PHE A 100 1.73 -16.14 -1.27
C PHE A 100 0.64 -15.31 -1.96
N LEU A 101 -0.31 -14.87 -1.15
CA LEU A 101 -1.38 -13.94 -1.49
C LEU A 101 -1.15 -12.61 -0.78
N SER A 102 -2.02 -11.63 -1.01
CA SER A 102 -2.12 -10.49 -0.11
C SER A 102 -2.38 -10.96 1.31
N PRO A 103 -1.64 -10.49 2.33
CA PRO A 103 -1.87 -10.88 3.72
C PRO A 103 -3.14 -10.24 4.31
N VAL A 104 -3.79 -9.33 3.58
CA VAL A 104 -5.06 -8.71 3.94
C VAL A 104 -6.20 -9.45 3.25
N ASP A 105 -7.23 -9.84 3.99
CA ASP A 105 -8.39 -10.59 3.47
C ASP A 105 -9.73 -9.88 3.71
N LEU A 106 -10.28 -9.92 4.90
CA LEU A 106 -11.64 -9.44 5.18
C LEU A 106 -11.72 -7.96 5.57
N GLN A 107 -10.61 -7.26 5.65
CA GLN A 107 -10.59 -5.83 5.91
C GLN A 107 -10.84 -5.04 4.62
N ALA A 108 -11.67 -4.01 4.69
CA ALA A 108 -11.73 -2.98 3.67
C ALA A 108 -10.45 -2.13 3.72
N ILE A 109 -9.90 -1.81 2.56
CA ILE A 109 -8.66 -1.05 2.47
C ILE A 109 -9.00 0.42 2.22
N LYS A 110 -8.55 1.28 3.14
CA LYS A 110 -8.61 2.73 3.00
C LYS A 110 -7.22 3.25 2.65
N ALA A 111 -7.16 4.22 1.78
CA ALA A 111 -5.95 4.99 1.52
C ALA A 111 -6.16 6.45 1.89
N CYS A 112 -5.07 7.15 2.15
CA CYS A 112 -5.07 8.55 2.54
C CYS A 112 -4.20 9.35 1.57
N GLY A 113 -4.66 10.54 1.19
CA GLY A 113 -3.84 11.48 0.45
C GLY A 113 -2.60 11.89 1.26
N VAL A 114 -1.47 12.07 0.57
CA VAL A 114 -0.21 12.46 1.20
C VAL A 114 -0.20 13.96 1.54
N THR A 115 0.35 14.31 2.71
CA THR A 115 0.42 15.68 3.23
C THR A 115 1.82 16.28 3.09
N PHE A 116 2.53 15.99 2.01
CA PHE A 116 3.85 16.59 1.72
C PHE A 116 3.67 17.92 0.99
N VAL A 117 3.63 19.01 1.73
CA VAL A 117 3.40 20.38 1.21
C VAL A 117 4.36 20.72 0.08
N VAL A 118 5.64 20.38 0.21
CA VAL A 118 6.66 20.65 -0.82
C VAL A 118 6.31 19.94 -2.14
N SER A 119 5.99 18.67 -2.10
CA SER A 119 5.64 17.89 -3.30
C SER A 119 4.38 18.42 -3.99
N MET A 120 3.41 18.89 -3.21
CA MET A 120 2.17 19.43 -3.76
C MET A 120 2.37 20.80 -4.42
N ILE A 121 3.20 21.66 -3.83
CA ILE A 121 3.54 22.95 -4.41
C ILE A 121 4.31 22.76 -5.71
N GLU A 122 5.29 21.85 -5.76
CA GLU A 122 6.00 21.54 -7.00
C GLU A 122 5.05 21.04 -8.10
N ARG A 123 4.07 20.19 -7.78
CA ARG A 123 3.04 19.76 -8.76
C ARG A 123 2.24 20.93 -9.33
N VAL A 124 1.84 21.88 -8.47
CA VAL A 124 1.12 23.09 -8.93
C VAL A 124 2.01 23.96 -9.82
N ILE A 125 3.29 24.09 -9.47
CA ILE A 125 4.28 24.81 -10.28
C ILE A 125 4.42 24.16 -11.64
N GLU A 126 4.61 22.86 -11.70
CA GLU A 126 4.74 22.09 -12.95
C GLU A 126 3.49 22.20 -13.83
N GLU A 127 2.31 22.06 -13.24
CA GLU A 127 1.02 22.20 -13.92
C GLU A 127 0.87 23.59 -14.56
N ARG A 128 1.20 24.63 -13.80
CA ARG A 128 1.10 26.02 -14.26
C ARG A 128 2.18 26.42 -15.26
N ALA A 129 3.36 25.83 -15.14
CA ALA A 129 4.45 26.03 -16.07
C ALA A 129 4.22 25.37 -17.43
N ALA A 130 3.38 24.31 -17.47
CA ALA A 130 3.06 23.56 -18.69
C ALA A 130 4.29 23.10 -19.49
N GLY A 131 5.35 22.70 -18.76
CA GLY A 131 6.62 22.24 -19.35
C GLY A 131 7.65 23.35 -19.61
N ASP A 132 7.37 24.62 -19.30
CA ASP A 132 8.32 25.73 -19.41
C ASP A 132 9.11 25.89 -18.11
N ALA A 133 10.41 25.52 -18.15
CA ALA A 133 11.30 25.57 -16.99
C ALA A 133 11.50 26.98 -16.42
N LYS A 134 11.58 28.02 -17.28
CA LYS A 134 11.74 29.41 -16.83
C LYS A 134 10.52 29.90 -16.08
N LYS A 135 9.34 29.56 -16.60
CA LYS A 135 8.08 29.90 -15.95
C LYS A 135 7.91 29.14 -14.63
N ALA A 136 8.40 27.90 -14.54
CA ALA A 136 8.43 27.14 -13.28
C ALA A 136 9.28 27.85 -12.23
N ASP A 137 10.50 28.31 -12.59
CA ASP A 137 11.38 29.04 -11.69
C ASP A 137 10.78 30.37 -11.23
N GLU A 138 10.18 31.13 -12.14
CA GLU A 138 9.48 32.39 -11.80
C GLU A 138 8.32 32.18 -10.79
N ILE A 139 7.56 31.10 -10.97
CA ILE A 139 6.44 30.74 -10.05
C ILE A 139 7.01 30.31 -8.70
N ARG A 140 8.09 29.51 -8.70
CA ARG A 140 8.76 29.04 -7.48
C ARG A 140 9.31 30.19 -6.66
N ASP A 141 9.97 31.15 -7.31
CA ASP A 141 10.53 32.35 -6.67
C ASP A 141 9.44 33.25 -6.10
N LYS A 142 8.32 33.43 -6.81
CA LYS A 142 7.15 34.17 -6.29
C LYS A 142 6.57 33.52 -5.04
N ILE A 143 6.37 32.19 -5.07
CA ILE A 143 5.86 31.45 -3.93
C ILE A 143 6.82 31.59 -2.73
N LYS A 144 8.12 31.33 -2.96
CA LYS A 144 9.15 31.42 -1.93
C LYS A 144 9.24 32.81 -1.28
N THR A 145 9.18 33.87 -2.10
CA THR A 145 9.27 35.25 -1.62
C THR A 145 8.05 35.63 -0.77
N ARG A 146 6.86 35.15 -1.13
CA ARG A 146 5.62 35.46 -0.43
C ARG A 146 5.46 34.68 0.88
N ILE A 147 5.87 33.42 0.90
CA ILE A 147 5.65 32.55 2.05
C ILE A 147 6.70 32.78 3.13
N GLY A 148 7.94 33.17 2.75
CA GLY A 148 9.00 33.57 3.69
C GLY A 148 9.42 32.52 4.73
N ALA A 149 8.73 31.36 4.77
CA ALA A 149 8.92 30.29 5.72
C ALA A 149 9.42 29.01 5.02
N ASP A 150 10.01 28.14 5.78
CA ASP A 150 10.29 26.76 5.33
C ASP A 150 8.97 26.01 5.15
N ILE A 151 8.54 25.91 3.89
CA ILE A 151 7.30 25.23 3.49
C ILE A 151 7.24 23.78 3.99
N SER A 152 8.41 23.15 4.15
CA SER A 152 8.51 21.77 4.63
C SER A 152 8.08 21.59 6.09
N SER A 153 8.04 22.67 6.86
CA SER A 153 7.68 22.67 8.29
C SER A 153 6.19 22.97 8.55
N ILE A 154 5.42 23.33 7.52
CA ILE A 154 4.02 23.67 7.66
C ILE A 154 3.20 22.42 7.98
N GLN A 155 2.51 22.45 9.11
CA GLN A 155 1.59 21.37 9.48
C GLN A 155 0.21 21.58 8.85
N PRO A 156 -0.37 20.56 8.19
CA PRO A 156 -1.72 20.62 7.65
C PRO A 156 -2.74 21.05 8.70
N GLY A 157 -3.68 21.93 8.31
CA GLY A 157 -4.71 22.44 9.20
C GLY A 157 -4.25 23.47 10.25
N SER A 158 -2.96 23.87 10.24
CA SER A 158 -2.45 24.93 11.12
C SER A 158 -2.83 26.33 10.64
N LEU A 159 -2.69 27.34 11.51
CA LEU A 159 -2.85 28.75 11.12
C LEU A 159 -1.88 29.13 9.99
N GLN A 160 -0.64 28.62 10.02
CA GLN A 160 0.33 28.85 8.96
C GLN A 160 -0.12 28.23 7.63
N ALA A 161 -0.76 27.04 7.66
CA ALA A 161 -1.34 26.44 6.46
C ALA A 161 -2.48 27.28 5.88
N GLU A 162 -3.32 27.90 6.74
CA GLU A 162 -4.38 28.79 6.31
C GLU A 162 -3.84 30.11 5.72
N GLU A 163 -2.81 30.70 6.32
CA GLU A 163 -2.11 31.86 5.77
C GLU A 163 -1.50 31.55 4.40
N LEU A 164 -0.83 30.41 4.25
CA LEU A 164 -0.33 29.93 2.96
C LEU A 164 -1.45 29.76 1.94
N LYS A 165 -2.55 29.12 2.33
CA LYS A 165 -3.74 28.96 1.48
C LYS A 165 -4.26 30.30 0.97
N ASN A 166 -4.38 31.30 1.84
CA ASN A 166 -4.85 32.62 1.50
C ASN A 166 -3.87 33.35 0.54
N ALA A 167 -2.57 33.24 0.77
CA ALA A 167 -1.55 33.78 -0.12
C ALA A 167 -1.61 33.14 -1.52
N LEU A 168 -1.72 31.81 -1.59
CA LEU A 168 -1.83 31.08 -2.87
C LEU A 168 -3.13 31.42 -3.62
N LYS A 169 -4.24 31.62 -2.92
CA LYS A 169 -5.50 32.10 -3.51
C LYS A 169 -5.36 33.48 -4.11
N ALA A 170 -4.70 34.41 -3.42
CA ALA A 170 -4.49 35.79 -3.90
C ALA A 170 -3.66 35.82 -5.20
N GLU A 171 -2.75 34.87 -5.37
CA GLU A 171 -1.93 34.71 -6.58
C GLU A 171 -2.58 33.85 -7.67
N GLY A 172 -3.80 33.33 -7.44
CA GLY A 172 -4.45 32.41 -8.39
C GLY A 172 -3.77 31.05 -8.53
N LEU A 173 -2.96 30.68 -7.54
CA LEU A 173 -2.18 29.42 -7.54
C LEU A 173 -2.88 28.32 -6.73
N TRP A 174 -4.02 28.59 -6.15
CA TRP A 174 -4.77 27.59 -5.39
C TRP A 174 -5.37 26.52 -6.27
N SER A 175 -5.25 25.27 -5.84
CA SER A 175 -5.92 24.12 -6.46
C SER A 175 -6.47 23.18 -5.38
N GLN A 176 -7.36 22.26 -5.76
CA GLN A 176 -7.90 21.22 -4.86
C GLN A 176 -6.81 20.29 -4.32
N TYR A 177 -5.76 20.06 -5.11
CA TYR A 177 -4.61 19.24 -4.67
C TYR A 177 -3.86 19.88 -3.49
N LEU A 178 -3.81 21.21 -3.41
CA LEU A 178 -3.23 21.90 -2.25
C LEU A 178 -4.10 21.74 -1.01
N GLU A 179 -5.42 21.63 -1.16
CA GLU A 179 -6.32 21.35 -0.03
C GLU A 179 -6.01 20.00 0.61
N VAL A 180 -5.72 18.96 -0.20
CA VAL A 180 -5.30 17.66 0.31
C VAL A 180 -4.01 17.74 1.13
N GLY A 181 -3.04 18.56 0.68
CA GLY A 181 -1.72 18.65 1.31
C GLY A 181 -1.66 19.51 2.57
N ILE A 182 -2.45 20.58 2.64
CA ILE A 182 -2.35 21.58 3.73
C ILE A 182 -3.67 21.89 4.44
N GLY A 183 -4.79 21.39 3.92
CA GLY A 183 -6.11 21.60 4.52
C GLY A 183 -6.28 20.91 5.88
N PRO A 184 -7.34 21.27 6.63
CA PRO A 184 -7.61 20.70 7.95
C PRO A 184 -8.19 19.28 7.90
N TYR A 185 -8.62 18.81 6.74
CA TYR A 185 -9.28 17.51 6.57
C TYR A 185 -8.40 16.58 5.74
N ALA A 186 -8.14 15.39 6.27
CA ALA A 186 -7.45 14.37 5.52
C ALA A 186 -8.31 13.85 4.36
N GLU A 187 -7.73 13.67 3.18
CA GLU A 187 -8.36 12.92 2.12
C GLU A 187 -8.29 11.43 2.48
N VAL A 188 -9.43 10.79 2.64
CA VAL A 188 -9.53 9.36 2.92
C VAL A 188 -10.55 8.75 1.97
N PHE A 189 -10.15 7.69 1.27
CA PHE A 189 -11.02 7.01 0.32
C PHE A 189 -10.94 5.48 0.45
N THR A 190 -11.91 4.78 -0.12
CA THR A 190 -11.84 3.32 -0.25
C THR A 190 -10.92 2.98 -1.42
N LYS A 191 -9.81 2.31 -1.10
CA LYS A 191 -8.86 1.84 -2.12
C LYS A 191 -9.29 0.51 -2.72
N ALA A 192 -9.76 -0.39 -1.85
CA ALA A 192 -10.19 -1.70 -2.30
C ALA A 192 -11.18 -2.33 -1.30
N PRO A 193 -12.19 -3.04 -1.78
CA PRO A 193 -13.07 -3.83 -0.94
C PRO A 193 -12.37 -5.08 -0.38
N VAL A 194 -13.06 -5.82 0.47
CA VAL A 194 -12.57 -7.08 1.03
C VAL A 194 -12.19 -8.07 -0.08
N LEU A 195 -11.14 -8.85 0.14
CA LEU A 195 -10.64 -9.90 -0.78
C LEU A 195 -10.18 -9.41 -2.16
N SER A 196 -10.07 -8.10 -2.41
CA SER A 196 -9.73 -7.58 -3.74
C SER A 196 -8.28 -7.12 -3.88
N SER A 197 -7.51 -7.03 -2.80
CA SER A 197 -6.07 -6.77 -2.89
C SER A 197 -5.32 -7.98 -3.43
N VAL A 198 -4.27 -7.72 -4.19
CA VAL A 198 -3.38 -8.74 -4.75
C VAL A 198 -2.06 -8.81 -3.98
N GLY A 199 -1.42 -9.96 -3.98
CA GLY A 199 -0.15 -10.21 -3.31
C GLY A 199 1.06 -9.95 -4.21
N PRO A 200 2.26 -10.29 -3.71
CA PRO A 200 3.51 -10.11 -4.46
C PRO A 200 3.49 -10.88 -5.77
N GLY A 201 4.09 -10.30 -6.81
CA GLY A 201 4.19 -10.90 -8.14
C GLY A 201 2.88 -10.99 -8.93
N ALA A 202 1.76 -10.50 -8.40
CA ALA A 202 0.51 -10.42 -9.15
C ALA A 202 0.49 -9.22 -10.10
N GLU A 203 -0.25 -9.35 -11.18
CA GLU A 203 -0.54 -8.24 -12.08
C GLU A 203 -1.55 -7.30 -11.43
N VAL A 204 -1.33 -5.98 -11.59
CA VAL A 204 -2.27 -4.97 -11.14
C VAL A 204 -3.21 -4.54 -12.27
N GLY A 205 -4.47 -4.28 -11.92
CA GLY A 205 -5.47 -3.86 -12.89
C GLY A 205 -5.39 -2.36 -13.20
N ILE A 206 -5.45 -2.05 -14.49
CA ILE A 206 -5.46 -0.69 -15.02
C ILE A 206 -6.61 -0.56 -16.00
N LEU A 207 -7.44 0.47 -15.88
CA LEU A 207 -8.51 0.73 -16.84
C LEU A 207 -7.94 0.97 -18.25
N ALA A 208 -8.48 0.30 -19.25
CA ALA A 208 -8.04 0.41 -20.65
C ALA A 208 -8.08 1.84 -21.23
N ILE A 209 -8.89 2.72 -20.64
CA ILE A 209 -9.00 4.12 -21.06
C ILE A 209 -7.93 5.03 -20.45
N SER A 210 -7.14 4.53 -19.47
CA SER A 210 -6.06 5.30 -18.86
C SER A 210 -4.82 5.25 -19.72
N SER A 211 -4.27 6.41 -20.00
CA SER A 211 -3.01 6.60 -20.73
C SER A 211 -1.86 7.04 -19.83
N TRP A 212 -2.14 7.41 -18.59
CA TRP A 212 -1.16 7.82 -17.60
C TRP A 212 -1.51 7.28 -16.21
N ASN A 213 -0.80 6.24 -15.84
CA ASN A 213 -0.94 5.56 -14.55
C ASN A 213 0.43 5.39 -13.89
N ASN A 214 0.44 5.25 -12.57
CA ASN A 214 1.67 5.11 -11.80
C ASN A 214 1.45 4.27 -10.54
N PRO A 215 2.50 3.60 -10.04
CA PRO A 215 2.50 3.07 -8.68
C PRO A 215 2.58 4.22 -7.67
N GLU A 216 1.95 4.02 -6.53
CA GLU A 216 2.12 4.85 -5.33
C GLU A 216 2.50 3.92 -4.16
N PRO A 217 3.82 3.70 -3.94
CA PRO A 217 4.28 2.87 -2.83
C PRO A 217 3.98 3.53 -1.48
N GLU A 218 3.39 2.77 -0.58
CA GLU A 218 2.93 3.28 0.71
C GLU A 218 3.24 2.33 1.86
N THR A 219 3.30 2.89 3.08
CA THR A 219 3.25 2.11 4.30
C THR A 219 1.80 1.79 4.63
N VAL A 220 1.51 0.52 4.85
CA VAL A 220 0.17 0.04 5.22
C VAL A 220 0.16 -0.32 6.69
N LEU A 221 -0.76 0.26 7.44
CA LEU A 221 -1.02 -0.10 8.84
C LEU A 221 -2.25 -1.00 8.91
N LEU A 222 -2.12 -2.12 9.62
CA LEU A 222 -3.24 -3.00 9.89
C LEU A 222 -3.86 -2.66 11.25
N VAL A 223 -5.17 -2.50 11.24
CA VAL A 223 -5.94 -2.04 12.40
C VAL A 223 -6.96 -3.10 12.76
N ASP A 224 -7.03 -3.46 14.05
CA ASP A 224 -8.02 -4.39 14.58
C ASP A 224 -9.42 -3.72 14.73
N SER A 225 -10.44 -4.50 15.11
CA SER A 225 -11.81 -4.02 15.30
C SER A 225 -11.96 -2.96 16.42
N ARG A 226 -10.93 -2.80 17.25
CA ARG A 226 -10.84 -1.82 18.33
C ARG A 226 -10.06 -0.57 17.95
N ALA A 227 -9.77 -0.38 16.65
CA ALA A 227 -8.97 0.71 16.13
C ALA A 227 -7.50 0.73 16.62
N LYS A 228 -6.96 -0.43 17.03
CA LYS A 228 -5.56 -0.56 17.43
C LYS A 228 -4.71 -1.01 16.25
N VAL A 229 -3.58 -0.36 16.02
CA VAL A 229 -2.58 -0.83 15.04
C VAL A 229 -1.94 -2.12 15.57
N VAL A 230 -2.05 -3.19 14.78
CA VAL A 230 -1.59 -4.53 15.12
C VAL A 230 -0.48 -5.04 14.21
N GLY A 231 -0.18 -4.33 13.14
CA GLY A 231 0.89 -4.68 12.21
C GLY A 231 1.14 -3.59 11.18
N ALA A 232 2.21 -3.77 10.42
CA ALA A 232 2.56 -2.89 9.30
C ALA A 232 3.10 -3.72 8.13
N THR A 233 2.92 -3.21 6.93
CA THR A 233 3.44 -3.81 5.70
C THR A 233 3.61 -2.74 4.63
N LEU A 234 3.92 -3.13 3.40
CA LEU A 234 4.00 -2.24 2.25
C LEU A 234 2.79 -2.43 1.34
N GLY A 235 2.42 -1.37 0.64
CA GLY A 235 1.34 -1.39 -0.34
C GLY A 235 1.67 -0.61 -1.59
N ASN A 236 0.85 -0.81 -2.60
CA ASN A 236 0.86 -0.01 -3.82
C ASN A 236 -0.57 0.44 -4.11
N ASP A 237 -0.81 1.74 -3.90
CA ASP A 237 -2.03 2.44 -4.30
C ASP A 237 -1.92 2.82 -5.77
N VAL A 238 -2.17 1.85 -6.66
CA VAL A 238 -2.10 2.09 -8.12
C VAL A 238 -3.06 3.20 -8.51
N ASN A 239 -2.53 4.24 -9.16
CA ASN A 239 -3.27 5.43 -9.53
C ASN A 239 -3.44 5.58 -11.04
N LEU A 240 -4.61 6.03 -11.47
CA LEU A 240 -4.88 6.47 -12.83
C LEU A 240 -4.86 8.01 -12.89
N ARG A 241 -3.67 8.55 -13.04
CA ARG A 241 -3.38 9.98 -12.89
C ARG A 241 -4.16 10.87 -13.85
N ASP A 242 -4.33 10.41 -15.09
CA ASP A 242 -5.11 11.11 -16.09
C ASP A 242 -6.61 11.13 -15.81
N ILE A 243 -7.11 10.23 -14.97
CA ILE A 243 -8.51 10.20 -14.52
C ILE A 243 -8.67 11.02 -13.24
N GLU A 244 -7.81 10.80 -12.26
CA GLU A 244 -7.81 11.55 -10.99
C GLU A 244 -7.73 13.06 -11.22
N GLY A 245 -6.83 13.51 -12.10
CA GLY A 245 -6.60 14.93 -12.37
C GLY A 245 -7.75 15.66 -13.07
N ARG A 246 -8.77 14.95 -13.56
CA ARG A 246 -9.90 15.57 -14.26
C ARG A 246 -10.95 16.16 -13.33
N SER A 247 -11.22 15.49 -12.20
CA SER A 247 -12.24 15.92 -11.25
C SER A 247 -12.13 15.12 -9.95
N ALA A 248 -12.36 15.78 -8.81
CA ALA A 248 -12.48 15.13 -7.52
C ALA A 248 -13.59 14.06 -7.46
N LEU A 249 -14.61 14.17 -8.32
CA LEU A 249 -15.67 13.16 -8.45
C LEU A 249 -15.20 11.84 -9.06
N LEU A 250 -14.02 11.82 -9.65
CA LEU A 250 -13.44 10.64 -10.30
C LEU A 250 -12.43 9.91 -9.43
N LEU A 251 -12.22 10.32 -8.18
CA LEU A 251 -11.25 9.69 -7.27
C LEU A 251 -11.49 8.17 -7.17
N GLY A 252 -12.70 7.73 -6.88
CA GLY A 252 -13.03 6.30 -6.83
C GLY A 252 -12.74 5.57 -8.15
N LYS A 253 -13.02 6.20 -9.29
CA LYS A 253 -12.70 5.62 -10.62
C LYS A 253 -11.20 5.55 -10.89
N ALA A 254 -10.42 6.47 -10.35
CA ALA A 254 -8.96 6.47 -10.49
C ALA A 254 -8.29 5.44 -9.58
N LYS A 255 -8.86 5.15 -8.42
CA LYS A 255 -8.24 4.41 -7.33
C LYS A 255 -8.79 3.00 -7.12
N ASP A 256 -10.12 2.80 -7.15
CA ASP A 256 -10.76 1.51 -6.89
C ASP A 256 -11.09 0.79 -8.20
N ASN A 257 -10.10 0.12 -8.75
CA ASN A 257 -10.23 -0.73 -9.92
C ASN A 257 -9.95 -2.20 -9.56
N ASN A 258 -10.34 -3.12 -10.41
CA ASN A 258 -10.05 -4.54 -10.21
C ASN A 258 -8.53 -4.76 -10.08
N ALA A 259 -8.11 -5.40 -8.99
CA ALA A 259 -6.69 -5.68 -8.68
C ALA A 259 -5.78 -4.44 -8.63
N SER A 260 -6.30 -3.23 -8.40
CA SER A 260 -5.50 -1.99 -8.39
C SER A 260 -4.84 -1.69 -7.04
N CYS A 261 -4.87 -2.64 -6.10
CA CYS A 261 -4.24 -2.53 -4.79
C CYS A 261 -3.38 -3.77 -4.54
N ALA A 262 -2.08 -3.60 -4.41
CA ALA A 262 -1.18 -4.67 -4.01
C ALA A 262 -0.71 -4.46 -2.58
N ILE A 263 -0.73 -5.50 -1.74
CA ILE A 263 -0.28 -5.44 -0.34
C ILE A 263 0.57 -6.66 -0.01
N GLY A 264 1.63 -6.44 0.72
CA GLY A 264 2.49 -7.49 1.22
C GLY A 264 3.98 -7.23 1.05
N PRO A 265 4.78 -8.31 1.13
CA PRO A 265 4.32 -9.71 1.15
C PRO A 265 3.81 -10.20 2.52
N PHE A 266 4.19 -9.57 3.63
CA PHE A 266 3.88 -10.02 5.01
C PHE A 266 3.51 -8.81 5.89
N ILE A 267 2.85 -9.13 7.00
CA ILE A 267 2.57 -8.22 8.10
C ILE A 267 3.63 -8.43 9.15
#